data_4d204a5040d020658936c40ae73cc097
#
_entry.id   4d204a5040d020658936c40ae73cc097
#
_cell.length_a   1.000
_cell.length_b   1.000
_cell.length_c   1.000
_cell.angle_alpha   90.00
_cell.angle_beta   90.00
_cell.angle_gamma   90.00
#
_symmetry.space_group_name_H-M   'P 1'
#
loop_
_entity.id
_entity.type
_entity.pdbx_description
1 polymer ?
#
loop_
_entity_poly.entity_id
_entity_poly.type
_entity_poly.pdbx_seq_one_letter_code
_entity_poly.pdbx_strand_id
1 'polypeptide(L)'
;MRRALLSALLLLALPAVARADDYFVAVFCAESVPFRSTNTHSFASIVRVPTNGAAELDAICWGPANMKVRGLTLKPEEGKNLGLTETLDWMKGTGWRVSVWGPFKVERELYCALKAQADTLNSGTVKYKPTDTFQRRTVAQNCYHALTSPVAPLKRYAGAFTAGDAAGTTILQAYKPWLIDPCTTHDEILTLTGADKYELTRRSYSYQPGRADAIRSAVGR
;
A
#
# COMPACT_ATOMS: atom_id res chain seq x y z
N MET A 1 47.17 2.42 -49.49
CA MET A 1 46.99 2.73 -48.07
C MET A 1 45.70 3.56 -47.84
N ARG A 2 44.49 3.10 -48.17
CA ARG A 2 43.19 3.82 -47.97
C ARG A 2 42.05 2.96 -47.47
N ARG A 3 42.29 1.74 -46.92
CA ARG A 3 41.24 0.84 -46.42
C ARG A 3 41.22 0.59 -44.91
N ALA A 4 42.08 1.27 -44.13
CA ALA A 4 42.20 1.02 -42.70
C ALA A 4 41.45 2.04 -41.79
N LEU A 5 40.77 3.06 -42.34
CA LEU A 5 40.15 4.13 -41.59
C LEU A 5 38.62 4.00 -41.41
N LEU A 6 37.99 3.00 -42.02
CA LEU A 6 36.52 2.81 -41.92
C LEU A 6 36.08 1.84 -40.83
N SER A 7 36.99 1.10 -40.20
CA SER A 7 36.64 0.13 -39.13
C SER A 7 36.62 0.70 -37.72
N ALA A 8 37.09 1.93 -37.49
CA ALA A 8 37.20 2.51 -36.17
C ALA A 8 35.97 3.32 -35.70
N LEU A 9 35.02 3.59 -36.61
CA LEU A 9 33.88 4.46 -36.27
C LEU A 9 32.58 3.70 -35.88
N LEU A 10 32.58 2.37 -35.93
CA LEU A 10 31.38 1.55 -35.66
C LEU A 10 31.28 1.07 -34.22
N LEU A 11 32.20 1.43 -33.34
CA LEU A 11 32.26 0.96 -31.93
C LEU A 11 31.75 1.93 -30.91
N LEU A 12 31.19 3.09 -31.25
CA LEU A 12 30.79 4.14 -30.30
C LEU A 12 29.28 4.37 -30.18
N ALA A 13 28.45 3.60 -30.84
CA ALA A 13 27.00 3.65 -30.64
C ALA A 13 26.50 2.45 -29.84
N LEU A 14 27.05 2.24 -28.62
CA LEU A 14 26.31 1.45 -27.63
C LEU A 14 25.07 2.28 -27.30
N PRO A 15 23.86 1.76 -27.56
CA PRO A 15 22.65 2.44 -27.11
C PRO A 15 22.79 2.61 -25.62
N ALA A 16 22.75 3.86 -25.13
CA ALA A 16 22.58 4.11 -23.73
C ALA A 16 21.36 3.32 -23.31
N VAL A 17 21.54 2.28 -22.52
CA VAL A 17 20.42 1.51 -21.96
C VAL A 17 19.62 2.52 -21.15
N ALA A 18 18.50 2.95 -21.70
CA ALA A 18 17.61 3.86 -21.01
C ALA A 18 17.22 3.17 -19.70
N ARG A 19 17.69 3.71 -18.58
CA ARG A 19 17.31 3.19 -17.27
C ARG A 19 15.80 3.38 -17.15
N ALA A 20 15.09 2.33 -16.82
CA ALA A 20 13.65 2.41 -16.58
C ALA A 20 13.39 3.04 -15.20
N ASP A 21 12.23 3.65 -15.05
CA ASP A 21 11.77 4.12 -13.76
C ASP A 21 11.63 2.96 -12.77
N ASP A 22 11.88 3.23 -11.51
CA ASP A 22 11.67 2.26 -10.43
C ASP A 22 10.37 2.57 -9.67
N TYR A 23 9.65 1.51 -9.31
CA TYR A 23 8.36 1.60 -8.62
C TYR A 23 8.42 0.84 -7.30
N PHE A 24 7.86 1.43 -6.25
CA PHE A 24 7.90 0.85 -4.92
C PHE A 24 6.55 0.95 -4.23
N VAL A 25 6.27 -0.03 -3.36
CA VAL A 25 5.10 -0.05 -2.49
C VAL A 25 5.52 -0.46 -1.08
N ALA A 26 5.09 0.30 -0.08
CA ALA A 26 5.13 -0.13 1.31
C ALA A 26 3.69 -0.28 1.84
N VAL A 27 3.42 -1.39 2.50
CA VAL A 27 2.12 -1.67 3.13
C VAL A 27 2.23 -1.43 4.62
N PHE A 28 1.28 -0.69 5.17
CA PHE A 28 1.20 -0.38 6.59
C PHE A 28 -0.10 -0.94 7.17
N CYS A 29 -0.02 -1.43 8.40
CA CYS A 29 -1.18 -1.77 9.19
C CYS A 29 -1.05 -1.20 10.60
N ALA A 30 -2.06 -0.44 11.01
CA ALA A 30 -2.15 0.12 12.33
C ALA A 30 -3.18 -0.63 13.17
N GLU A 31 -2.91 -0.78 14.46
CA GLU A 31 -3.83 -1.41 15.40
C GLU A 31 -3.72 -0.77 16.80
N SER A 32 -4.84 -0.68 17.50
CA SER A 32 -4.86 -0.16 18.86
C SER A 32 -4.10 -1.08 19.84
N VAL A 33 -3.56 -0.46 20.90
CA VAL A 33 -2.96 -1.20 22.02
C VAL A 33 -3.75 -0.86 23.28
N PRO A 34 -4.44 -1.84 23.91
CA PRO A 34 -4.61 -3.25 23.49
C PRO A 34 -5.39 -3.38 22.19
N PHE A 35 -5.17 -4.51 21.49
CA PHE A 35 -5.78 -4.78 20.19
C PHE A 35 -7.31 -4.83 20.27
N ARG A 36 -7.96 -4.13 19.31
CA ARG A 36 -9.40 -4.22 19.04
C ARG A 36 -9.60 -4.30 17.53
N SER A 37 -10.31 -5.31 17.06
CA SER A 37 -10.52 -5.52 15.60
C SER A 37 -11.22 -4.36 14.88
N THR A 38 -12.02 -3.60 15.60
CA THR A 38 -12.68 -2.38 15.09
C THR A 38 -11.74 -1.18 15.02
N ASN A 39 -10.60 -1.24 15.71
CA ASN A 39 -9.61 -0.16 15.80
C ASN A 39 -8.34 -0.57 15.07
N THR A 40 -8.48 -0.84 13.78
CA THR A 40 -7.39 -1.17 12.87
C THR A 40 -7.53 -0.39 11.58
N HIS A 41 -6.40 -0.14 10.92
CA HIS A 41 -6.37 0.55 9.65
C HIS A 41 -5.27 -0.01 8.76
N SER A 42 -5.56 -0.17 7.47
CA SER A 42 -4.59 -0.60 6.46
C SER A 42 -4.39 0.51 5.44
N PHE A 43 -3.15 0.81 5.11
CA PHE A 43 -2.79 1.85 4.15
C PHE A 43 -1.48 1.50 3.44
N ALA A 44 -1.16 2.20 2.35
CA ALA A 44 0.05 1.98 1.59
C ALA A 44 0.62 3.29 1.08
N SER A 45 1.95 3.38 0.96
CA SER A 45 2.63 4.35 0.13
C SER A 45 2.94 3.74 -1.23
N ILE A 46 2.88 4.57 -2.27
CA ILE A 46 3.11 4.21 -3.66
C ILE A 46 4.11 5.22 -4.20
N VAL A 47 5.25 4.75 -4.68
CA VAL A 47 6.36 5.62 -5.06
C VAL A 47 6.85 5.25 -6.45
N ARG A 48 7.04 6.27 -7.30
CA ARG A 48 7.78 6.17 -8.55
C ARG A 48 9.05 6.99 -8.42
N VAL A 49 10.17 6.37 -8.68
CA VAL A 49 11.47 7.02 -8.79
C VAL A 49 11.83 7.06 -10.28
N PRO A 50 11.61 8.18 -10.96
CA PRO A 50 11.90 8.29 -12.39
C PRO A 50 13.41 8.32 -12.61
N THR A 51 13.84 7.91 -13.78
CA THR A 51 15.25 8.00 -14.21
C THR A 51 15.77 9.44 -14.14
N ASN A 52 14.89 10.40 -14.45
CA ASN A 52 15.18 11.81 -14.41
C ASN A 52 14.03 12.55 -13.73
N GLY A 53 14.35 13.47 -12.81
CA GLY A 53 13.37 14.27 -12.11
C GLY A 53 13.15 13.87 -10.66
N ALA A 54 12.15 14.48 -10.03
CA ALA A 54 11.79 14.21 -8.64
C ALA A 54 10.92 12.95 -8.54
N ALA A 55 11.03 12.27 -7.41
CA ALA A 55 10.14 11.14 -7.10
C ALA A 55 8.69 11.59 -6.98
N GLU A 56 7.78 10.73 -7.44
CA GLU A 56 6.34 10.89 -7.28
C GLU A 56 5.87 10.05 -6.09
N LEU A 57 5.18 10.70 -5.16
CA LEU A 57 4.74 10.10 -3.90
C LEU A 57 3.23 10.14 -3.84
N ASP A 58 2.60 8.97 -3.76
CA ASP A 58 1.18 8.80 -3.57
C ASP A 58 0.90 7.88 -2.37
N ALA A 59 -0.34 7.89 -1.89
CA ALA A 59 -0.78 7.00 -0.82
C ALA A 59 -2.23 6.55 -1.02
N ILE A 60 -2.55 5.36 -0.54
CA ILE A 60 -3.91 4.89 -0.32
C ILE A 60 -4.09 4.75 1.19
N CYS A 61 -4.75 5.73 1.79
CA CYS A 61 -5.07 5.80 3.21
C CYS A 61 -6.56 6.10 3.36
N TRP A 62 -7.41 5.14 2.95
CA TRP A 62 -8.84 5.33 2.81
C TRP A 62 -9.58 5.17 4.14
N GLY A 63 -10.21 6.22 4.61
CA GLY A 63 -10.97 6.23 5.85
C GLY A 63 -12.22 7.11 5.79
N PRO A 64 -13.02 7.15 6.88
CA PRO A 64 -14.13 8.07 6.96
C PRO A 64 -13.63 9.51 7.04
N ALA A 65 -14.30 10.43 6.33
CA ALA A 65 -13.87 11.84 6.28
C ALA A 65 -13.81 12.52 7.66
N ASN A 66 -14.61 12.05 8.61
CA ASN A 66 -14.64 12.55 9.99
C ASN A 66 -13.65 11.84 10.93
N MET A 67 -12.81 10.95 10.42
CA MET A 67 -11.79 10.17 11.17
C MET A 67 -12.36 9.27 12.28
N LYS A 68 -13.69 9.03 12.29
CA LYS A 68 -14.37 8.22 13.30
C LYS A 68 -14.92 6.95 12.66
N VAL A 69 -14.21 5.84 12.82
CA VAL A 69 -14.67 4.54 12.32
C VAL A 69 -15.85 4.06 13.19
N ARG A 70 -16.99 3.85 12.56
CA ARG A 70 -18.19 3.28 13.18
C ARG A 70 -18.39 1.87 12.65
N GLY A 71 -18.00 0.84 13.40
CA GLY A 71 -17.94 -0.55 12.93
C GLY A 71 -19.25 -1.10 12.36
N LEU A 72 -20.41 -0.61 12.80
CA LEU A 72 -21.73 -1.05 12.35
C LEU A 72 -22.52 0.12 11.74
N THR A 73 -22.09 0.58 10.56
CA THR A 73 -22.89 1.54 9.79
C THR A 73 -23.72 0.82 8.72
N LEU A 74 -25.03 1.10 8.68
CA LEU A 74 -25.90 0.55 7.63
C LEU A 74 -25.67 1.25 6.29
N LYS A 75 -25.34 2.54 6.32
CA LYS A 75 -25.16 3.36 5.11
C LYS A 75 -23.68 3.72 4.92
N PRO A 76 -23.22 3.77 3.65
CA PRO A 76 -21.93 4.37 3.34
C PRO A 76 -21.88 5.85 3.78
N GLU A 77 -20.71 6.29 4.21
CA GLU A 77 -20.42 7.68 4.59
C GLU A 77 -19.36 8.30 3.68
N GLU A 78 -19.15 9.59 3.78
CA GLU A 78 -18.10 10.28 3.04
C GLU A 78 -16.74 9.68 3.42
N GLY A 79 -15.95 9.33 2.40
CA GLY A 79 -14.59 8.87 2.56
C GLY A 79 -13.58 9.97 2.29
N LYS A 80 -12.40 9.83 2.85
CA LYS A 80 -11.24 10.67 2.57
C LYS A 80 -10.01 9.78 2.38
N ASN A 81 -9.27 10.03 1.31
CA ASN A 81 -7.95 9.46 1.11
C ASN A 81 -6.92 10.42 1.73
N LEU A 82 -6.31 10.01 2.84
CA LEU A 82 -5.33 10.83 3.56
C LEU A 82 -3.95 10.70 2.92
N GLY A 83 -3.11 11.72 3.08
CA GLY A 83 -1.68 11.60 2.82
C GLY A 83 -1.01 10.64 3.81
N LEU A 84 0.14 10.06 3.43
CA LEU A 84 0.87 9.11 4.29
C LEU A 84 1.23 9.75 5.64
N THR A 85 1.84 10.93 5.62
CA THR A 85 2.25 11.65 6.84
C THR A 85 1.05 11.99 7.71
N GLU A 86 -0.05 12.49 7.11
CA GLU A 86 -1.30 12.79 7.84
C GLU A 86 -1.85 11.53 8.53
N THR A 87 -1.77 10.38 7.87
CA THR A 87 -2.20 9.10 8.46
C THR A 87 -1.28 8.67 9.60
N LEU A 88 0.03 8.76 9.43
CA LEU A 88 0.98 8.38 10.47
C LEU A 88 0.90 9.30 11.69
N ASP A 89 0.67 10.59 11.50
CA ASP A 89 0.41 11.54 12.59
C ASP A 89 -0.88 11.19 13.34
N TRP A 90 -1.94 10.83 12.62
CA TRP A 90 -3.17 10.35 13.22
C TRP A 90 -2.94 9.10 14.08
N MET A 91 -2.23 8.08 13.53
CA MET A 91 -1.91 6.85 14.28
C MET A 91 -1.08 7.14 15.52
N LYS A 92 -0.07 8.00 15.41
CA LYS A 92 0.75 8.46 16.53
C LYS A 92 -0.10 9.17 17.60
N GLY A 93 -0.99 10.06 17.19
CA GLY A 93 -1.89 10.79 18.09
C GLY A 93 -2.88 9.89 18.83
N THR A 94 -3.23 8.73 18.25
CA THR A 94 -4.10 7.73 18.88
C THR A 94 -3.34 6.68 19.69
N GLY A 95 -2.01 6.67 19.65
CA GLY A 95 -1.16 5.68 20.32
C GLY A 95 -1.26 4.29 19.69
N TRP A 96 -1.59 4.21 18.41
CA TRP A 96 -1.68 2.93 17.73
C TRP A 96 -0.30 2.44 17.28
N ARG A 97 -0.08 1.14 17.40
CA ARG A 97 1.09 0.49 16.83
C ARG A 97 0.95 0.41 15.32
N VAL A 98 1.99 0.78 14.58
CA VAL A 98 2.02 0.68 13.13
C VAL A 98 3.07 -0.34 12.71
N SER A 99 2.64 -1.38 12.01
CA SER A 99 3.52 -2.32 11.33
C SER A 99 3.71 -1.91 9.87
N VAL A 100 4.91 -2.16 9.32
CA VAL A 100 5.24 -1.88 7.92
C VAL A 100 5.93 -3.08 7.26
N TRP A 101 5.51 -3.41 6.04
CA TRP A 101 6.14 -4.37 5.12
C TRP A 101 6.75 -3.61 3.95
N GLY A 102 7.95 -3.98 3.58
CA GLY A 102 8.72 -3.30 2.53
C GLY A 102 9.40 -2.03 3.03
N PRO A 103 9.61 -1.04 2.17
CA PRO A 103 9.17 -0.90 0.76
C PRO A 103 9.74 -1.99 -0.15
N PHE A 104 8.91 -2.53 -1.03
CA PHE A 104 9.31 -3.51 -2.05
C PHE A 104 9.33 -2.87 -3.42
N LYS A 105 10.32 -3.25 -4.24
CA LYS A 105 10.31 -2.93 -5.66
C LYS A 105 9.24 -3.75 -6.36
N VAL A 106 8.44 -3.08 -7.22
CA VAL A 106 7.28 -3.70 -7.85
C VAL A 106 7.27 -3.45 -9.35
N GLU A 107 6.53 -4.28 -10.08
CA GLU A 107 6.26 -4.07 -11.48
C GLU A 107 5.39 -2.81 -11.69
N ARG A 108 5.59 -2.16 -12.83
CA ARG A 108 4.86 -0.95 -13.21
C ARG A 108 3.34 -1.13 -13.17
N GLU A 109 2.86 -2.32 -13.50
CA GLU A 109 1.44 -2.67 -13.55
C GLU A 109 0.79 -2.51 -12.18
N LEU A 110 1.44 -2.94 -11.09
CA LEU A 110 0.93 -2.76 -9.74
C LEU A 110 0.90 -1.28 -9.36
N TYR A 111 1.99 -0.55 -9.64
CA TYR A 111 2.04 0.89 -9.40
C TYR A 111 0.88 1.60 -10.11
N CYS A 112 0.69 1.36 -11.42
CA CYS A 112 -0.37 1.99 -12.20
C CYS A 112 -1.77 1.66 -11.66
N ALA A 113 -2.01 0.41 -11.26
CA ALA A 113 -3.28 -0.02 -10.70
C ALA A 113 -3.58 0.68 -9.36
N LEU A 114 -2.59 0.77 -8.47
CA LEU A 114 -2.73 1.44 -7.17
C LEU A 114 -2.85 2.96 -7.34
N LYS A 115 -2.11 3.56 -8.26
CA LYS A 115 -2.22 5.00 -8.57
C LYS A 115 -3.62 5.35 -9.09
N ALA A 116 -4.16 4.57 -10.03
CA ALA A 116 -5.52 4.76 -10.54
C ALA A 116 -6.57 4.62 -9.42
N GLN A 117 -6.34 3.72 -8.47
CA GLN A 117 -7.21 3.59 -7.29
C GLN A 117 -7.12 4.82 -6.39
N ALA A 118 -5.92 5.32 -6.10
CA ALA A 118 -5.73 6.54 -5.32
C ALA A 118 -6.47 7.73 -5.97
N ASP A 119 -6.36 7.88 -7.29
CA ASP A 119 -7.06 8.91 -8.05
C ASP A 119 -8.59 8.75 -7.98
N THR A 120 -9.08 7.50 -8.07
CA THR A 120 -10.51 7.18 -7.91
C THR A 120 -11.03 7.54 -6.52
N LEU A 121 -10.27 7.23 -5.47
CA LEU A 121 -10.64 7.58 -4.09
C LEU A 121 -10.62 9.10 -3.87
N ASN A 122 -9.65 9.79 -4.47
CA ASN A 122 -9.54 11.25 -4.41
C ASN A 122 -10.65 11.98 -5.18
N SER A 123 -11.29 11.32 -6.15
CA SER A 123 -12.42 11.91 -6.91
C SER A 123 -13.69 12.11 -6.08
N GLY A 124 -13.80 11.48 -4.89
CA GLY A 124 -14.98 11.53 -4.03
C GLY A 124 -16.18 10.69 -4.52
N THR A 125 -16.03 9.95 -5.62
CA THR A 125 -17.11 9.11 -6.17
C THR A 125 -17.37 7.85 -5.35
N VAL A 126 -16.34 7.35 -4.66
CA VAL A 126 -16.43 6.19 -3.76
C VAL A 126 -16.71 6.67 -2.34
N LYS A 127 -17.59 5.99 -1.63
CA LYS A 127 -17.90 6.25 -0.22
C LYS A 127 -17.09 5.32 0.69
N TYR A 128 -16.94 5.68 1.95
CA TYR A 128 -16.38 4.80 2.96
C TYR A 128 -17.45 3.94 3.63
N LYS A 129 -17.16 2.67 3.84
CA LYS A 129 -17.99 1.77 4.64
C LYS A 129 -17.12 0.70 5.31
N PRO A 130 -17.04 0.65 6.65
CA PRO A 130 -16.20 -0.30 7.37
C PRO A 130 -16.50 -1.77 7.02
N THR A 131 -17.81 -2.10 6.90
CA THR A 131 -18.28 -3.43 6.48
C THR A 131 -18.94 -3.33 5.12
N ASP A 132 -18.15 -3.50 4.06
CA ASP A 132 -18.55 -3.32 2.67
C ASP A 132 -18.88 -4.62 1.92
N THR A 133 -19.03 -5.74 2.64
CA THR A 133 -19.24 -7.09 2.09
C THR A 133 -20.39 -7.19 1.08
N PHE A 134 -21.44 -6.40 1.27
CA PHE A 134 -22.63 -6.39 0.41
C PHE A 134 -22.69 -5.18 -0.53
N GLN A 135 -21.63 -4.39 -0.61
CA GLN A 135 -21.57 -3.21 -1.46
C GLN A 135 -20.78 -3.48 -2.75
N ARG A 136 -21.17 -2.80 -3.83
CA ARG A 136 -20.29 -2.70 -4.99
C ARG A 136 -19.10 -1.82 -4.63
N ARG A 137 -17.89 -2.26 -4.89
CA ARG A 137 -16.66 -1.53 -4.53
C ARG A 137 -16.49 -0.21 -5.27
N THR A 138 -17.16 -0.05 -6.39
CA THR A 138 -17.29 1.23 -7.09
C THR A 138 -18.18 2.24 -6.36
N VAL A 139 -18.99 1.79 -5.38
CA VAL A 139 -19.89 2.62 -4.59
C VAL A 139 -19.33 2.89 -3.22
N ALA A 140 -18.84 1.86 -2.54
CA ALA A 140 -18.25 2.00 -1.21
C ALA A 140 -17.17 0.93 -0.93
N GLN A 141 -16.14 1.34 -0.21
CA GLN A 141 -15.01 0.49 0.18
C GLN A 141 -14.59 0.78 1.62
N ASN A 142 -14.00 -0.22 2.27
CA ASN A 142 -13.20 -0.03 3.48
C ASN A 142 -11.70 0.14 3.11
N CYS A 143 -10.85 0.39 4.10
CA CYS A 143 -9.42 0.60 3.89
C CYS A 143 -8.72 -0.63 3.29
N TYR A 144 -9.08 -1.84 3.71
CA TYR A 144 -8.51 -3.09 3.18
C TYR A 144 -8.88 -3.30 1.70
N HIS A 145 -10.15 -3.09 1.34
CA HIS A 145 -10.59 -3.24 -0.04
C HIS A 145 -10.08 -2.11 -0.95
N ALA A 146 -9.82 -0.94 -0.42
CA ALA A 146 -9.16 0.13 -1.17
C ALA A 146 -7.77 -0.30 -1.67
N LEU A 147 -7.06 -1.15 -0.91
CA LEU A 147 -5.76 -1.68 -1.30
C LEU A 147 -5.85 -2.93 -2.18
N THR A 148 -6.85 -3.79 -1.98
CA THR A 148 -6.89 -5.10 -2.67
C THR A 148 -7.76 -5.10 -3.93
N SER A 149 -8.76 -4.22 -4.04
CA SER A 149 -9.65 -4.16 -5.21
C SER A 149 -8.95 -3.95 -6.54
N PRO A 150 -7.89 -3.12 -6.63
CA PRO A 150 -7.20 -2.89 -7.91
C PRO A 150 -6.58 -4.14 -8.50
N VAL A 151 -6.12 -5.07 -7.67
CA VAL A 151 -5.30 -6.22 -8.10
C VAL A 151 -6.01 -7.56 -7.98
N ALA A 152 -7.03 -7.66 -7.15
CA ALA A 152 -7.79 -8.89 -6.95
C ALA A 152 -9.26 -8.65 -7.33
N PRO A 153 -9.63 -8.76 -8.61
CA PRO A 153 -11.02 -8.63 -9.00
C PRO A 153 -11.84 -9.69 -8.25
N LEU A 154 -12.63 -9.24 -7.28
CA LEU A 154 -13.79 -9.95 -6.73
C LEU A 154 -13.61 -11.39 -6.24
N LYS A 155 -12.47 -11.80 -5.75
CA LYS A 155 -12.53 -12.89 -4.77
C LYS A 155 -13.28 -12.29 -3.58
N ARG A 156 -14.49 -12.77 -3.34
CA ARG A 156 -15.24 -12.51 -2.11
C ARG A 156 -14.37 -13.02 -0.97
N TYR A 157 -13.41 -12.19 -0.55
CA TYR A 157 -12.78 -12.46 0.70
C TYR A 157 -13.88 -12.27 1.73
N ALA A 158 -14.19 -13.33 2.40
CA ALA A 158 -14.87 -13.30 3.69
C ALA A 158 -13.97 -12.55 4.71
N GLY A 159 -13.39 -11.44 4.28
CA GLY A 159 -12.41 -10.62 4.95
C GLY A 159 -13.02 -9.60 5.89
N ALA A 160 -14.27 -9.75 6.26
CA ALA A 160 -14.87 -8.98 7.35
C ALA A 160 -14.07 -9.09 8.66
N PHE A 161 -13.13 -10.02 8.74
CA PHE A 161 -12.35 -10.33 9.94
C PHE A 161 -10.84 -10.20 9.77
N THR A 162 -10.35 -9.72 8.64
CA THR A 162 -8.92 -9.50 8.44
C THR A 162 -8.56 -8.11 8.93
N ALA A 163 -7.82 -8.02 10.02
CA ALA A 163 -7.50 -6.77 10.70
C ALA A 163 -6.04 -6.76 11.16
N GLY A 164 -5.47 -5.58 11.40
CA GLY A 164 -4.11 -5.42 11.88
C GLY A 164 -3.08 -6.11 10.99
N ASP A 165 -2.09 -6.76 11.59
CA ASP A 165 -1.00 -7.42 10.89
C ASP A 165 -1.46 -8.54 9.94
N ALA A 166 -2.59 -9.21 10.24
CA ALA A 166 -3.17 -10.22 9.35
C ALA A 166 -3.67 -9.60 8.03
N ALA A 167 -4.20 -8.39 8.07
CA ALA A 167 -4.59 -7.66 6.86
C ALA A 167 -3.38 -7.35 5.99
N GLY A 168 -2.26 -6.89 6.59
CA GLY A 168 -1.01 -6.61 5.87
C GLY A 168 -0.49 -7.84 5.13
N THR A 169 -0.43 -8.99 5.80
CA THR A 169 -0.03 -10.25 5.19
C THR A 169 -0.92 -10.62 3.99
N THR A 170 -2.25 -10.45 4.12
CA THR A 170 -3.19 -10.77 3.05
C THR A 170 -3.07 -9.80 1.87
N ILE A 171 -2.85 -8.51 2.12
CA ILE A 171 -2.59 -7.51 1.07
C ILE A 171 -1.33 -7.89 0.29
N LEU A 172 -0.25 -8.26 0.98
CA LEU A 172 0.99 -8.68 0.32
C LEU A 172 0.82 -9.95 -0.50
N GLN A 173 0.02 -10.91 -0.05
CA GLN A 173 -0.31 -12.08 -0.86
C GLN A 173 -1.06 -11.70 -2.15
N ALA A 174 -1.91 -10.67 -2.10
CA ALA A 174 -2.56 -10.14 -3.29
C ALA A 174 -1.55 -9.45 -4.24
N TYR A 175 -0.50 -8.82 -3.72
CA TYR A 175 0.53 -8.14 -4.52
C TYR A 175 1.64 -9.06 -5.03
N LYS A 176 1.73 -10.29 -4.49
CA LYS A 176 2.81 -11.24 -4.78
C LYS A 176 3.20 -11.37 -6.25
N PRO A 177 2.26 -11.44 -7.23
CA PRO A 177 2.62 -11.60 -8.64
C PRO A 177 3.46 -10.45 -9.22
N TRP A 178 3.44 -9.29 -8.58
CA TRP A 178 4.11 -8.07 -9.05
C TRP A 178 5.30 -7.64 -8.18
N LEU A 179 5.65 -8.39 -7.14
CA LEU A 179 6.85 -8.11 -6.33
C LEU A 179 8.08 -8.62 -7.08
N ILE A 180 9.05 -7.74 -7.35
CA ILE A 180 10.27 -8.10 -8.10
C ILE A 180 11.22 -8.88 -7.19
N ASP A 181 11.47 -8.37 -5.98
CA ASP A 181 12.30 -9.04 -4.97
C ASP A 181 11.71 -8.83 -3.57
N PRO A 182 10.83 -9.73 -3.12
CA PRO A 182 10.16 -9.59 -1.83
C PRO A 182 11.09 -9.83 -0.62
N CYS A 183 12.32 -10.30 -0.85
CA CYS A 183 13.31 -10.47 0.21
C CYS A 183 14.14 -9.21 0.46
N THR A 184 14.13 -8.27 -0.46
CA THR A 184 14.84 -6.99 -0.36
C THR A 184 13.88 -5.88 0.04
N THR A 185 14.26 -5.07 1.02
CA THR A 185 13.54 -3.85 1.41
C THR A 185 14.38 -2.63 1.03
N HIS A 186 13.69 -1.55 0.68
CA HIS A 186 14.28 -0.32 0.18
C HIS A 186 14.04 0.81 1.20
N ASP A 187 14.84 0.83 2.26
CA ASP A 187 14.64 1.75 3.40
C ASP A 187 14.78 3.22 3.01
N GLU A 188 15.54 3.51 1.96
CA GLU A 188 15.65 4.84 1.36
C GLU A 188 14.30 5.40 0.92
N ILE A 189 13.34 4.53 0.56
CA ILE A 189 11.98 4.93 0.20
C ILE A 189 11.17 5.37 1.42
N LEU A 190 11.42 4.79 2.61
CA LEU A 190 10.79 5.28 3.83
C LEU A 190 11.29 6.69 4.19
N THR A 191 12.57 6.94 4.01
CA THR A 191 13.15 8.27 4.21
C THR A 191 12.59 9.26 3.21
N LEU A 192 12.49 8.87 1.94
CA LEU A 192 11.91 9.69 0.87
C LEU A 192 10.45 10.09 1.15
N THR A 193 9.67 9.17 1.72
CA THR A 193 8.26 9.42 2.10
C THR A 193 8.12 10.07 3.48
N GLY A 194 9.20 10.19 4.26
CA GLY A 194 9.19 10.70 5.63
C GLY A 194 8.60 9.73 6.65
N ALA A 195 8.39 8.48 6.27
CA ALA A 195 7.84 7.46 7.16
C ALA A 195 8.86 6.97 8.21
N ASP A 196 10.17 7.12 7.94
CA ASP A 196 11.27 6.79 8.85
C ASP A 196 11.29 7.64 10.15
N LYS A 197 10.54 8.75 10.18
CA LYS A 197 10.39 9.63 11.36
C LYS A 197 9.41 9.07 12.41
N TYR A 198 8.75 7.96 12.11
CA TYR A 198 7.74 7.34 12.96
C TYR A 198 8.25 6.02 13.53
N GLU A 199 7.76 5.67 14.71
CA GLU A 199 8.02 4.36 15.30
C GLU A 199 7.24 3.29 14.55
N LEU A 200 7.94 2.50 13.72
CA LEU A 200 7.35 1.47 12.88
C LEU A 200 7.86 0.08 13.28
N THR A 201 6.95 -0.86 13.44
CA THR A 201 7.28 -2.28 13.62
C THR A 201 7.54 -2.91 12.26
N ARG A 202 8.81 -3.20 11.94
CA ARG A 202 9.20 -3.82 10.67
C ARG A 202 8.74 -5.26 10.60
N ARG A 203 8.14 -5.64 9.49
CA ARG A 203 7.71 -7.01 9.19
C ARG A 203 8.37 -7.50 7.91
N SER A 204 8.88 -8.73 7.92
CA SER A 204 9.39 -9.37 6.69
C SER A 204 8.24 -9.80 5.79
N TYR A 205 8.51 -10.01 4.50
CA TYR A 205 7.54 -10.58 3.56
C TYR A 205 6.99 -11.94 4.03
N SER A 206 7.84 -12.77 4.64
CA SER A 206 7.49 -14.10 5.16
C SER A 206 6.80 -14.06 6.53
N TYR A 207 6.60 -12.88 7.12
CA TYR A 207 5.92 -12.75 8.41
C TYR A 207 4.53 -13.38 8.35
N GLN A 208 4.26 -14.24 9.32
CA GLN A 208 2.95 -14.83 9.54
C GLN A 208 2.47 -14.38 10.92
N PRO A 209 1.31 -13.76 11.03
CA PRO A 209 0.74 -13.45 12.34
C PRO A 209 0.57 -14.73 13.13
N GLY A 210 1.00 -14.72 14.38
CA GLY A 210 0.85 -15.86 15.27
C GLY A 210 -0.61 -16.30 15.39
N ARG A 211 -0.84 -17.58 15.72
CA ARG A 211 -2.21 -18.10 15.90
C ARG A 211 -3.03 -17.27 16.89
N ALA A 212 -2.38 -16.73 17.93
CA ALA A 212 -2.99 -15.81 18.89
C ALA A 212 -3.43 -14.49 18.24
N ASP A 213 -2.62 -13.94 17.33
CA ASP A 213 -2.93 -12.70 16.61
C ASP A 213 -4.04 -12.93 15.58
N ALA A 214 -4.04 -14.07 14.91
CA ALA A 214 -5.11 -14.49 14.00
C ALA A 214 -6.43 -14.70 14.75
N ILE A 215 -6.41 -15.32 15.94
CA ILE A 215 -7.59 -15.50 16.80
C ILE A 215 -8.06 -14.16 17.35
N ARG A 216 -7.18 -13.29 17.84
CA ARG A 216 -7.54 -11.94 18.28
C ARG A 216 -8.19 -11.14 17.14
N SER A 217 -7.62 -11.24 15.95
CA SER A 217 -8.16 -10.66 14.72
C SER A 217 -9.56 -11.20 14.38
N ALA A 218 -9.81 -12.49 14.61
CA ALA A 218 -11.06 -13.16 14.26
C ALA A 218 -12.18 -12.98 15.29
N VAL A 219 -11.85 -12.88 16.58
CA VAL A 219 -12.84 -12.94 17.67
C VAL A 219 -13.24 -11.58 18.22
N GLY A 220 -12.48 -10.50 17.88
CA GLY A 220 -12.87 -9.12 18.25
C GLY A 220 -12.95 -8.85 19.76
N ARG A 221 -12.26 -9.66 20.57
CA ARG A 221 -12.23 -9.54 22.03
C ARG A 221 -10.93 -8.96 22.51
#